data_d1a3b7fc5e397f9eb56ec653222f1af7
#
_entry.id   d1a3b7fc5e397f9eb56ec653222f1af7
#
_cell.length_a   1.000
_cell.length_b   1.000
_cell.length_c   1.000
_cell.angle_alpha   90.00
_cell.angle_beta   90.00
_cell.angle_gamma   90.00
#
_symmetry.space_group_name_H-M   'P 1'
#
loop_
_entity.id
_entity.type
_entity.pdbx_description
1 polymer ?
#
loop_
_entity_poly.entity_id
_entity_poly.type
_entity_poly.pdbx_seq_one_letter_code
_entity_poly.pdbx_strand_id
1 'polypeptide(L)'
;MGKEYNIQEALKMAIQAEKDSMDFYRRASAATKNVRAKKVFELLANEEVGHLKSFFDHYKGGDFGDLKSFMESPPNKKNATYQALEKAISGETHEQAALEIALKEEKSCIEQYSVIVKDIIDPLVRAVFQKVVKETENHYALIEDEYMHVMKMVDKSDQDIYVRE
;
A
#
# COMPACT_ATOMS: atom_id res chain seq x y z
N MET A 1 30.16 -14.99 -7.12
CA MET A 1 29.41 -14.69 -7.73
C MET A 1 28.37 -14.08 -7.22
N GLY A 2 28.49 -13.18 -7.02
CA GLY A 2 27.58 -12.41 -6.45
C GLY A 2 26.23 -12.69 -6.86
N LYS A 3 25.45 -12.56 -6.09
CA LYS A 3 24.11 -12.38 -6.21
C LYS A 3 23.84 -11.29 -7.20
N GLU A 4 23.97 -11.60 -8.48
CA GLU A 4 23.21 -10.81 -9.37
C GLU A 4 21.80 -11.10 -9.00
N TYR A 5 21.24 -10.21 -8.27
CA TYR A 5 19.83 -10.26 -7.94
C TYR A 5 19.12 -10.32 -9.28
N ASN A 6 18.37 -11.35 -9.47
CA ASN A 6 17.61 -11.45 -10.69
C ASN A 6 16.62 -10.28 -10.72
N ILE A 7 16.99 -9.24 -11.46
CA ILE A 7 16.20 -8.00 -11.59
C ILE A 7 14.76 -8.32 -11.99
N GLN A 8 14.57 -9.30 -12.87
CA GLN A 8 13.24 -9.67 -13.33
C GLN A 8 12.40 -10.31 -12.22
N GLU A 9 13.00 -11.08 -11.33
CA GLU A 9 12.30 -11.61 -10.17
C GLU A 9 11.96 -10.50 -9.18
N ALA A 10 12.85 -9.56 -8.95
CA ALA A 10 12.58 -8.41 -8.08
C ALA A 10 11.42 -7.57 -8.63
N LEU A 11 11.42 -7.32 -9.93
CA LEU A 11 10.33 -6.59 -10.62
C LEU A 11 9.01 -7.35 -10.52
N LYS A 12 9.04 -8.67 -10.71
CA LYS A 12 7.86 -9.51 -10.58
C LYS A 12 7.25 -9.43 -9.18
N MET A 13 8.08 -9.53 -8.15
CA MET A 13 7.65 -9.39 -6.76
C MET A 13 7.06 -8.01 -6.49
N ALA A 14 7.72 -6.97 -6.97
CA ALA A 14 7.27 -5.59 -6.80
C ALA A 14 5.92 -5.35 -7.49
N ILE A 15 5.76 -5.84 -8.71
CA ILE A 15 4.52 -5.73 -9.48
C ILE A 15 3.36 -6.37 -8.72
N GLN A 16 3.56 -7.58 -8.18
CA GLN A 16 2.52 -8.25 -7.40
C GLN A 16 2.23 -7.49 -6.10
N ALA A 17 3.25 -7.01 -5.41
CA ALA A 17 3.09 -6.26 -4.17
C ALA A 17 2.31 -4.96 -4.40
N GLU A 18 2.62 -4.23 -5.47
CA GLU A 18 1.92 -2.98 -5.80
C GLU A 18 0.47 -3.24 -6.23
N LYS A 19 0.22 -4.33 -6.95
CA LYS A 19 -1.15 -4.75 -7.29
C LYS A 19 -1.96 -5.05 -6.03
N ASP A 20 -1.36 -5.79 -5.10
CA ASP A 20 -2.02 -6.13 -3.83
C ASP A 20 -2.31 -4.87 -3.01
N SER A 21 -1.39 -3.91 -2.96
CA SER A 21 -1.58 -2.63 -2.28
C SER A 21 -2.69 -1.81 -2.93
N MET A 22 -2.70 -1.74 -4.26
CA MET A 22 -3.75 -1.03 -5.01
C MET A 22 -5.14 -1.62 -4.70
N ASP A 23 -5.25 -2.94 -4.72
CA ASP A 23 -6.50 -3.63 -4.41
C ASP A 23 -6.93 -3.39 -2.96
N PHE A 24 -5.97 -3.39 -2.03
CA PHE A 24 -6.22 -3.06 -0.63
C PHE A 24 -6.84 -1.66 -0.50
N TYR A 25 -6.21 -0.64 -1.09
CA TYR A 25 -6.70 0.73 -0.97
C TYR A 25 -8.04 0.94 -1.69
N ARG A 26 -8.24 0.29 -2.83
CA ARG A 26 -9.54 0.32 -3.54
C ARG A 26 -10.64 -0.28 -2.67
N ARG A 27 -10.35 -1.39 -2.03
CA ARG A 27 -11.33 -2.06 -1.14
C ARG A 27 -11.60 -1.21 0.09
N ALA A 28 -10.56 -0.65 0.71
CA ALA A 28 -10.69 0.22 1.87
C ALA A 28 -11.52 1.46 1.55
N SER A 29 -11.27 2.12 0.41
CA SER A 29 -12.03 3.29 0.00
C SER A 29 -13.51 2.98 -0.25
N ALA A 30 -13.79 1.82 -0.83
CA ALA A 30 -15.17 1.39 -1.10
C ALA A 30 -15.95 1.09 0.18
N ALA A 31 -15.24 0.62 1.21
CA ALA A 31 -15.88 0.18 2.47
C ALA A 31 -16.04 1.29 3.50
N THR A 32 -15.18 2.31 3.48
CA THR A 32 -15.23 3.34 4.51
C THR A 32 -16.38 4.34 4.26
N LYS A 33 -17.03 4.74 5.34
CA LYS A 33 -18.08 5.75 5.32
C LYS A 33 -17.52 7.13 5.66
N ASN A 34 -16.32 7.20 6.20
CA ASN A 34 -15.65 8.45 6.55
C ASN A 34 -15.13 9.10 5.27
N VAL A 35 -15.64 10.28 4.95
CA VAL A 35 -15.29 10.99 3.70
C VAL A 35 -13.80 11.28 3.60
N ARG A 36 -13.18 11.72 4.70
CA ARG A 36 -11.76 12.05 4.73
C ARG A 36 -10.90 10.80 4.52
N ALA A 37 -11.17 9.73 5.24
CA ALA A 37 -10.45 8.45 5.08
C ALA A 37 -10.63 7.88 3.67
N LYS A 38 -11.83 7.98 3.12
CA LYS A 38 -12.11 7.54 1.75
C LYS A 38 -11.21 8.25 0.74
N LYS A 39 -11.06 9.57 0.87
CA LYS A 39 -10.20 10.35 -0.03
C LYS A 39 -8.73 9.95 0.09
N VAL A 40 -8.27 9.66 1.31
CA VAL A 40 -6.90 9.18 1.55
C VAL A 40 -6.69 7.84 0.85
N PHE A 41 -7.60 6.88 1.02
CA PHE A 41 -7.48 5.57 0.38
C PHE A 41 -7.57 5.67 -1.16
N GLU A 42 -8.42 6.53 -1.69
CA GLU A 42 -8.51 6.76 -3.15
C GLU A 42 -7.20 7.34 -3.70
N LEU A 43 -6.62 8.30 -3.00
CA LEU A 43 -5.34 8.90 -3.38
C LEU A 43 -4.25 7.83 -3.39
N LEU A 44 -4.18 7.01 -2.33
CA LEU A 44 -3.17 5.95 -2.22
C LEU A 44 -3.35 4.90 -3.32
N ALA A 45 -4.58 4.50 -3.61
CA ALA A 45 -4.85 3.56 -4.71
C ALA A 45 -4.33 4.11 -6.06
N ASN A 46 -4.56 5.38 -6.32
CA ASN A 46 -4.08 6.04 -7.55
C ASN A 46 -2.54 6.11 -7.60
N GLU A 47 -1.90 6.37 -6.47
CA GLU A 47 -0.44 6.39 -6.37
C GLU A 47 0.15 4.99 -6.65
N GLU A 48 -0.50 3.93 -6.17
CA GLU A 48 -0.08 2.56 -6.44
C GLU A 48 -0.16 2.21 -7.93
N VAL A 49 -1.12 2.79 -8.67
CA VAL A 49 -1.19 2.64 -10.12
C VAL A 49 0.09 3.17 -10.79
N GLY A 50 0.58 4.32 -10.33
CA GLY A 50 1.83 4.91 -10.83
C GLY A 50 3.04 4.03 -10.54
N HIS A 51 3.14 3.48 -9.34
CA HIS A 51 4.22 2.55 -8.95
C HIS A 51 4.17 1.28 -9.80
N LEU A 52 2.99 0.71 -9.94
CA LEU A 52 2.78 -0.50 -10.74
C LEU A 52 3.23 -0.29 -12.19
N LYS A 53 2.84 0.82 -12.79
CA LYS A 53 3.25 1.17 -14.16
C LYS A 53 4.76 1.31 -14.26
N SER A 54 5.39 1.97 -13.29
CA SER A 54 6.84 2.18 -13.28
C SER A 54 7.61 0.86 -13.28
N PHE A 55 7.19 -0.11 -12.47
CA PHE A 55 7.82 -1.43 -12.45
C PHE A 55 7.50 -2.23 -13.70
N PHE A 56 6.27 -2.15 -14.17
CA PHE A 56 5.80 -2.90 -15.32
C PHE A 56 6.58 -2.53 -16.60
N ASP A 57 6.93 -1.25 -16.74
CA ASP A 57 7.70 -0.73 -17.88
C ASP A 57 9.08 -1.41 -18.02
N HIS A 58 9.64 -1.92 -16.92
CA HIS A 58 10.95 -2.57 -16.93
C HIS A 58 10.87 -4.10 -16.86
N TYR A 59 9.67 -4.64 -16.66
CA TYR A 59 9.47 -6.09 -16.55
C TYR A 59 9.33 -6.70 -17.94
N LYS A 60 10.13 -7.75 -18.24
CA LYS A 60 10.14 -8.40 -19.55
C LYS A 60 9.36 -9.71 -19.60
N GLY A 61 8.86 -10.19 -18.47
CA GLY A 61 8.05 -11.38 -18.44
C GLY A 61 6.64 -11.12 -18.98
N GLY A 62 6.05 -12.12 -19.61
CA GLY A 62 4.71 -12.00 -20.17
C GLY A 62 3.60 -12.60 -19.31
N ASP A 63 3.94 -13.06 -18.11
CA ASP A 63 3.05 -13.83 -17.25
C ASP A 63 1.91 -13.01 -16.63
N PHE A 64 2.05 -11.68 -16.56
CA PHE A 64 0.96 -10.82 -16.08
C PHE A 64 0.05 -10.30 -17.19
N GLY A 65 0.40 -10.55 -18.45
CA GLY A 65 -0.33 -9.99 -19.60
C GLY A 65 -0.08 -8.48 -19.73
N ASP A 66 -1.06 -7.75 -20.24
CA ASP A 66 -0.95 -6.31 -20.33
C ASP A 66 -1.31 -5.62 -19.01
N LEU A 67 -0.79 -4.43 -18.83
CA LEU A 67 -0.95 -3.66 -17.58
C LEU A 67 -2.43 -3.42 -17.23
N LYS A 68 -3.21 -3.00 -18.21
CA LYS A 68 -4.63 -2.69 -18.00
C LYS A 68 -5.40 -3.92 -17.50
N SER A 69 -5.25 -5.05 -18.16
CA SER A 69 -5.92 -6.30 -17.77
C SER A 69 -5.47 -6.76 -16.39
N PHE A 70 -4.19 -6.60 -16.08
CA PHE A 70 -3.65 -6.96 -14.78
C PHE A 70 -4.24 -6.08 -13.67
N MET A 71 -4.32 -4.77 -13.88
CA MET A 71 -4.91 -3.84 -12.92
C MET A 71 -6.40 -4.09 -12.68
N GLU A 72 -7.12 -4.56 -13.72
CA GLU A 72 -8.54 -4.87 -13.63
C GLU A 72 -8.81 -6.28 -13.10
N SER A 73 -7.78 -7.11 -12.95
CA SER A 73 -7.94 -8.47 -12.43
C SER A 73 -8.42 -8.46 -10.97
N PRO A 74 -9.16 -9.49 -10.54
CA PRO A 74 -9.65 -9.54 -9.16
C PRO A 74 -8.54 -9.52 -8.12
N PRO A 75 -8.83 -9.01 -6.91
CA PRO A 75 -7.87 -9.08 -5.80
C PRO A 75 -7.47 -10.51 -5.48
N ASN A 76 -6.23 -10.68 -5.01
CA ASN A 76 -5.76 -11.97 -4.50
C ASN A 76 -6.37 -12.20 -3.11
N LYS A 77 -7.42 -13.00 -3.05
CA LYS A 77 -8.14 -13.29 -1.80
C LYS A 77 -7.32 -14.11 -0.80
N LYS A 78 -6.21 -14.69 -1.23
CA LYS A 78 -5.29 -15.41 -0.35
C LYS A 78 -4.27 -14.50 0.33
N ASN A 79 -4.17 -13.25 -0.11
CA ASN A 79 -3.25 -12.28 0.48
C ASN A 79 -3.66 -12.00 1.93
N ALA A 80 -2.72 -12.15 2.87
CA ALA A 80 -2.98 -12.01 4.31
C ALA A 80 -3.46 -10.61 4.68
N THR A 81 -2.89 -9.58 4.05
CA THR A 81 -3.26 -8.19 4.29
C THR A 81 -4.68 -7.90 3.82
N TYR A 82 -5.04 -8.42 2.64
CA TYR A 82 -6.41 -8.30 2.13
C TYR A 82 -7.42 -9.00 3.04
N GLN A 83 -7.07 -10.19 3.53
CA GLN A 83 -7.92 -10.93 4.48
C GLN A 83 -8.09 -10.16 5.79
N ALA A 84 -7.02 -9.54 6.30
CA ALA A 84 -7.09 -8.72 7.51
C ALA A 84 -8.02 -7.52 7.31
N LEU A 85 -7.98 -6.88 6.14
CA LEU A 85 -8.88 -5.78 5.79
C LEU A 85 -10.34 -6.25 5.75
N GLU A 86 -10.62 -7.39 5.14
CA GLU A 86 -11.99 -7.94 5.08
C GLU A 86 -12.57 -8.19 6.48
N LYS A 87 -11.75 -8.67 7.42
CA LYS A 87 -12.15 -8.81 8.82
C LYS A 87 -12.41 -7.46 9.48
N ALA A 88 -11.55 -6.47 9.21
CA ALA A 88 -11.66 -5.14 9.79
C ALA A 88 -12.93 -4.42 9.32
N ILE A 89 -13.32 -4.60 8.07
CA ILE A 89 -14.49 -3.95 7.46
C ILE A 89 -15.79 -4.31 8.20
N SER A 90 -15.89 -5.50 8.74
CA SER A 90 -17.09 -5.93 9.48
C SER A 90 -17.16 -5.34 10.90
N GLY A 91 -16.12 -4.66 11.38
CA GLY A 91 -16.05 -4.08 12.71
C GLY A 91 -16.45 -2.62 12.77
N GLU A 92 -16.74 -2.14 13.99
CA GLU A 92 -17.13 -0.75 14.22
C GLU A 92 -15.96 0.25 14.05
N THR A 93 -14.73 -0.21 14.18
CA THR A 93 -13.52 0.61 14.09
C THR A 93 -12.74 0.34 12.81
N HIS A 94 -13.46 0.06 11.71
CA HIS A 94 -12.78 -0.38 10.49
C HIS A 94 -11.81 0.65 9.88
N GLU A 95 -12.11 1.95 9.98
CA GLU A 95 -11.17 2.98 9.49
C GLU A 95 -9.85 2.94 10.26
N GLN A 96 -9.92 2.87 11.58
CA GLN A 96 -8.73 2.75 12.42
C GLN A 96 -7.94 1.49 12.09
N ALA A 97 -8.62 0.35 12.04
CA ALA A 97 -7.99 -0.94 11.74
C ALA A 97 -7.37 -0.96 10.34
N ALA A 98 -8.07 -0.42 9.34
CA ALA A 98 -7.55 -0.34 7.97
C ALA A 98 -6.28 0.52 7.90
N LEU A 99 -6.26 1.65 8.62
CA LEU A 99 -5.08 2.52 8.67
C LEU A 99 -3.90 1.84 9.39
N GLU A 100 -4.15 1.08 10.45
CA GLU A 100 -3.12 0.29 11.14
C GLU A 100 -2.51 -0.76 10.23
N ILE A 101 -3.35 -1.47 9.48
CA ILE A 101 -2.89 -2.48 8.50
C ILE A 101 -2.05 -1.79 7.42
N ALA A 102 -2.52 -0.65 6.91
CA ALA A 102 -1.82 0.12 5.88
C ALA A 102 -0.44 0.57 6.38
N LEU A 103 -0.33 1.09 7.59
CA LEU A 103 0.95 1.51 8.17
C LEU A 103 1.94 0.35 8.23
N LYS A 104 1.48 -0.81 8.64
CA LYS A 104 2.32 -2.02 8.72
C LYS A 104 2.81 -2.44 7.34
N GLU A 105 1.93 -2.43 6.34
CA GLU A 105 2.26 -2.84 4.97
C GLU A 105 3.23 -1.85 4.31
N GLU A 106 2.99 -0.55 4.46
CA GLU A 106 3.88 0.48 3.90
C GLU A 106 5.28 0.39 4.52
N LYS A 107 5.36 0.18 5.82
CA LYS A 107 6.63 -0.01 6.52
C LYS A 107 7.37 -1.24 6.00
N SER A 108 6.67 -2.35 5.84
CA SER A 108 7.24 -3.59 5.31
C SER A 108 7.76 -3.39 3.89
N CYS A 109 7.01 -2.67 3.05
CA CYS A 109 7.42 -2.34 1.68
C CYS A 109 8.70 -1.51 1.66
N ILE A 110 8.78 -0.46 2.48
CA ILE A 110 9.96 0.39 2.61
C ILE A 110 11.18 -0.46 2.98
N GLU A 111 11.05 -1.32 3.97
CA GLU A 111 12.14 -2.19 4.43
C GLU A 111 12.60 -3.15 3.34
N GLN A 112 11.67 -3.83 2.69
CA GLN A 112 11.98 -4.79 1.63
C GLN A 112 12.64 -4.14 0.43
N TYR A 113 12.07 -3.04 -0.06
CA TYR A 113 12.61 -2.35 -1.24
C TYR A 113 13.95 -1.69 -0.94
N SER A 114 14.17 -1.20 0.28
CA SER A 114 15.45 -0.62 0.68
C SER A 114 16.58 -1.66 0.68
N VAL A 115 16.27 -2.91 1.02
CA VAL A 115 17.22 -4.02 0.93
C VAL A 115 17.49 -4.37 -0.55
N ILE A 116 16.44 -4.51 -1.35
CA ILE A 116 16.54 -4.86 -2.77
C ILE A 116 17.37 -3.83 -3.55
N VAL A 117 17.18 -2.54 -3.28
CA VAL A 117 17.90 -1.45 -3.94
C VAL A 117 19.42 -1.64 -3.86
N LYS A 118 19.91 -2.14 -2.73
CA LYS A 118 21.36 -2.33 -2.52
C LYS A 118 21.98 -3.32 -3.49
N ASP A 119 21.18 -4.27 -3.98
CA ASP A 119 21.66 -5.35 -4.84
C ASP A 119 21.36 -5.10 -6.33
N ILE A 120 20.64 -4.04 -6.67
CA ILE A 120 20.33 -3.71 -8.05
C ILE A 120 21.46 -2.89 -8.67
N ILE A 121 22.07 -3.44 -9.72
CA ILE A 121 23.18 -2.81 -10.43
C ILE A 121 22.68 -1.91 -11.58
N ASP A 122 21.61 -2.33 -12.28
CA ASP A 122 21.03 -1.55 -13.37
C ASP A 122 20.57 -0.19 -12.86
N PRO A 123 21.15 0.93 -13.36
CA PRO A 123 20.85 2.25 -12.83
C PRO A 123 19.40 2.70 -13.06
N LEU A 124 18.77 2.27 -14.14
CA LEU A 124 17.39 2.64 -14.44
C LEU A 124 16.40 1.95 -13.51
N VAL A 125 16.58 0.65 -13.32
CA VAL A 125 15.74 -0.14 -12.42
C VAL A 125 15.97 0.30 -10.97
N ARG A 126 17.23 0.53 -10.60
CA ARG A 126 17.58 1.03 -9.27
C ARG A 126 16.88 2.35 -8.97
N ALA A 127 16.88 3.27 -9.93
CA ALA A 127 16.21 4.57 -9.79
C ALA A 127 14.70 4.42 -9.58
N VAL A 128 14.06 3.47 -10.25
CA VAL A 128 12.63 3.18 -10.08
C VAL A 128 12.35 2.73 -8.64
N PHE A 129 13.11 1.76 -8.12
CA PHE A 129 12.96 1.29 -6.74
C PHE A 129 13.22 2.40 -5.73
N GLN A 130 14.26 3.21 -5.93
CA GLN A 130 14.57 4.34 -5.03
C GLN A 130 13.42 5.35 -4.99
N LYS A 131 12.86 5.67 -6.15
CA LYS A 131 11.72 6.60 -6.25
C LYS A 131 10.50 6.04 -5.52
N VAL A 132 10.20 4.76 -5.72
CA VAL A 132 9.07 4.11 -5.08
C VAL A 132 9.26 4.07 -3.56
N VAL A 133 10.47 3.77 -3.08
CA VAL A 133 10.78 3.83 -1.63
C VAL A 133 10.45 5.20 -1.06
N LYS A 134 10.91 6.25 -1.72
CA LYS A 134 10.67 7.62 -1.25
C LYS A 134 9.18 7.98 -1.25
N GLU A 135 8.47 7.63 -2.30
CA GLU A 135 7.03 7.87 -2.39
C GLU A 135 6.27 7.04 -1.34
N THR A 136 6.71 5.82 -1.06
CA THR A 136 6.13 4.98 -0.02
C THR A 136 6.35 5.57 1.39
N GLU A 137 7.51 6.17 1.62
CA GLU A 137 7.76 6.93 2.86
C GLU A 137 6.77 8.10 3.01
N ASN A 138 6.47 8.79 1.92
CA ASN A 138 5.47 9.86 1.91
C ASN A 138 4.07 9.31 2.18
N HIS A 139 3.74 8.14 1.62
CA HIS A 139 2.47 7.44 1.90
C HIS A 139 2.35 7.09 3.38
N TYR A 140 3.43 6.58 3.96
CA TYR A 140 3.47 6.24 5.39
C TYR A 140 3.15 7.46 6.24
N ALA A 141 3.79 8.60 5.95
CA ALA A 141 3.55 9.84 6.67
C ALA A 141 2.11 10.32 6.54
N LEU A 142 1.54 10.22 5.34
CA LEU A 142 0.14 10.59 5.07
C LEU A 142 -0.83 9.70 5.85
N ILE A 143 -0.59 8.40 5.85
CA ILE A 143 -1.43 7.44 6.59
C ILE A 143 -1.31 7.67 8.09
N GLU A 144 -0.10 7.91 8.58
CA GLU A 144 0.14 8.21 10.00
C GLU A 144 -0.62 9.45 10.45
N ASP A 145 -0.58 10.51 9.63
CA ASP A 145 -1.33 11.74 9.90
C ASP A 145 -2.84 11.47 9.97
N GLU A 146 -3.37 10.71 9.03
CA GLU A 146 -4.78 10.34 9.03
C GLU A 146 -5.14 9.46 10.22
N TYR A 147 -4.26 8.51 10.56
CA TYR A 147 -4.45 7.66 11.74
C TYR A 147 -4.53 8.49 13.01
N MET A 148 -3.61 9.45 13.18
CA MET A 148 -3.61 10.35 14.32
C MET A 148 -4.89 11.20 14.38
N HIS A 149 -5.39 11.63 13.23
CA HIS A 149 -6.65 12.37 13.15
C HIS A 149 -7.84 11.52 13.63
N VAL A 150 -7.92 10.27 13.17
CA VAL A 150 -8.97 9.33 13.59
C VAL A 150 -8.88 9.07 15.09
N MET A 151 -7.68 8.88 15.62
CA MET A 151 -7.47 8.64 17.07
C MET A 151 -7.84 9.88 17.92
N LYS A 152 -7.57 11.07 17.44
CA LYS A 152 -7.98 12.31 18.13
C LYS A 152 -9.50 12.45 18.20
N MET A 153 -10.22 12.03 17.16
CA MET A 153 -11.68 12.05 17.17
C MET A 153 -12.24 11.09 18.22
N VAL A 154 -11.63 9.93 18.37
CA VAL A 154 -12.00 8.96 19.43
C VAL A 154 -11.72 9.54 20.80
N ASP A 155 -10.52 10.10 21.03
CA ASP A 155 -10.11 10.71 22.30
C ASP A 155 -11.02 11.88 22.68
N LYS A 156 -11.40 12.71 21.72
CA LYS A 156 -12.32 13.81 21.95
C LYS A 156 -13.70 13.33 22.36
N SER A 157 -14.19 12.28 21.75
CA SER A 157 -15.47 11.66 22.11
C SER A 157 -15.44 11.16 23.54
N ASP A 158 -14.36 10.50 23.96
CA ASP A 158 -14.18 10.00 25.31
C ASP A 158 -14.07 11.15 26.32
N GLN A 159 -13.36 12.22 25.99
CA GLN A 159 -13.25 13.42 26.83
C GLN A 159 -14.59 14.10 27.04
N ASP A 160 -15.39 14.22 26.01
CA ASP A 160 -16.72 14.81 26.10
C ASP A 160 -17.64 14.05 27.07
N ILE A 161 -17.48 12.72 27.14
CA ILE A 161 -18.23 11.89 28.08
C ILE A 161 -17.84 12.24 29.53
N TYR A 162 -16.55 12.47 29.80
CA TYR A 162 -16.08 12.81 31.14
C TYR A 162 -16.40 14.24 31.56
N VAL A 163 -16.47 15.17 30.64
CA VAL A 163 -16.75 16.58 30.91
C VAL A 163 -18.22 16.82 31.24
N ARG A 164 -19.12 15.92 30.89
CA ARG A 164 -20.56 16.04 31.15
C ARG A 164 -20.98 15.62 32.56
N GLU A 165 -20.06 15.09 33.34
CA GLU A 165 -20.29 14.79 34.75
C GLU A 165 -19.92 16.01 35.60
#